data_c558ebf0c2768d2fe82a67e4102fdf77
#
_entry.id   c558ebf0c2768d2fe82a67e4102fdf77
#
_cell.length_a   1.000
_cell.length_b   1.000
_cell.length_c   1.000
_cell.angle_alpha   90.00
_cell.angle_beta   90.00
_cell.angle_gamma   90.00
#
_symmetry.space_group_name_H-M   'P 1'
#
loop_
_entity.id
_entity.type
_entity.pdbx_description
1 polymer ?
#
loop_
_entity_poly.entity_id
_entity_poly.type
_entity_poly.pdbx_seq_one_letter_code
_entity_poly.pdbx_strand_id
1 'polypeptide(L)'
;MNHPAELALHKHMDDAANDKSTKSQETIKQIGLDVMGALARQFGGADKRDFRLRMSNIGRPTCQLWFDKNKPETALPRPTTFVMNMMLGDIVEAVFKGLLKEAGVEYGDSESVSLDVGEHTINGTYDLTIDGAVDDVKSASDWSYRNKFASFETLHSGEAFGYVGQLVGYATA
;
A
#
# COMPACT_ATOMS: atom_id res chain seq x y z
N MET A 1 -1.48 16.68 -14.10
CA MET A 1 -2.36 17.17 -13.02
C MET A 1 -1.75 16.63 -11.74
N ASN A 2 -1.41 17.49 -10.77
CA ASN A 2 -0.82 17.00 -9.51
C ASN A 2 -1.94 16.42 -8.64
N HIS A 3 -1.63 15.41 -7.87
CA HIS A 3 -2.57 14.80 -6.93
C HIS A 3 -3.05 15.85 -5.90
N PRO A 4 -4.34 15.87 -5.49
CA PRO A 4 -4.85 16.89 -4.57
C PRO A 4 -4.07 17.04 -3.26
N ALA A 5 -3.61 15.90 -2.70
CA ALA A 5 -2.80 15.87 -1.49
C ALA A 5 -1.36 16.40 -1.67
N GLU A 6 -0.81 16.40 -2.88
CA GLU A 6 0.60 16.70 -3.13
C GLU A 6 0.98 18.10 -2.68
N LEU A 7 0.20 19.10 -3.10
CA LEU A 7 0.47 20.50 -2.73
C LEU A 7 0.34 20.75 -1.23
N ALA A 8 -0.66 20.14 -0.58
CA ALA A 8 -0.87 20.26 0.86
C ALA A 8 0.27 19.63 1.64
N LEU A 9 0.73 18.44 1.22
CA LEU A 9 1.87 17.75 1.84
C LEU A 9 3.17 18.53 1.66
N HIS A 10 3.47 19.03 0.46
CA HIS A 10 4.66 19.84 0.22
C HIS A 10 4.66 21.10 1.09
N LYS A 11 3.53 21.82 1.14
CA LYS A 11 3.40 22.99 2.01
C LYS A 11 3.63 22.62 3.48
N HIS A 12 3.02 21.54 3.96
CA HIS A 12 3.20 21.09 5.35
C HIS A 12 4.66 20.75 5.66
N MET A 13 5.37 20.08 4.72
CA MET A 13 6.78 19.74 4.87
C MET A 13 7.67 20.98 4.87
N ASP A 14 7.39 21.96 4.01
CA ASP A 14 8.09 23.25 3.98
C ASP A 14 7.87 24.04 5.27
N ASP A 15 6.65 24.06 5.78
CA ASP A 15 6.34 24.72 7.05
C ASP A 15 7.07 24.02 8.22
N ALA A 16 7.14 22.70 8.21
CA ALA A 16 7.89 21.93 9.22
C ALA A 16 9.40 22.16 9.13
N ALA A 17 9.96 22.25 7.93
CA ALA A 17 11.38 22.54 7.73
C ALA A 17 11.79 23.96 8.19
N ASN A 18 10.82 24.88 8.28
CA ASN A 18 11.02 26.26 8.73
C ASN A 18 10.51 26.51 10.16
N ASP A 19 10.33 25.47 10.96
CA ASP A 19 9.83 25.53 12.36
C ASP A 19 8.47 26.24 12.51
N LYS A 20 7.65 26.22 11.44
CA LYS A 20 6.33 26.87 11.41
C LYS A 20 5.17 25.94 11.70
N SER A 21 5.41 24.65 11.74
CA SER A 21 4.40 23.65 12.07
C SER A 21 4.87 22.71 13.16
N THR A 22 3.93 22.30 14.01
CA THR A 22 4.16 21.29 15.05
C THR A 22 3.17 20.17 14.83
N LYS A 23 3.63 18.92 14.91
CA LYS A 23 2.73 17.77 14.87
C LYS A 23 1.94 17.68 16.16
N SER A 24 0.65 17.37 16.06
CA SER A 24 -0.18 17.15 17.25
C SER A 24 0.28 15.87 17.98
N GLN A 25 0.14 15.88 19.31
CA GLN A 25 0.46 14.71 20.14
C GLN A 25 -0.48 13.54 19.80
N GLU A 26 -1.71 13.83 19.40
CA GLU A 26 -2.69 12.82 18.96
C GLU A 26 -2.23 12.12 17.69
N THR A 27 -1.78 12.88 16.68
CA THR A 27 -1.25 12.30 15.43
C THR A 27 -0.02 11.46 15.67
N ILE A 28 0.92 11.91 16.50
CA ILE A 28 2.10 11.14 16.87
C ILE A 28 1.71 9.81 17.53
N LYS A 29 0.75 9.86 18.47
CA LYS A 29 0.23 8.65 19.12
C LYS A 29 -0.42 7.69 18.13
N GLN A 30 -1.25 8.20 17.20
CA GLN A 30 -1.91 7.39 16.20
C GLN A 30 -0.90 6.71 15.28
N ILE A 31 0.08 7.44 14.75
CA ILE A 31 1.18 6.85 13.96
C ILE A 31 1.86 5.72 14.73
N GLY A 32 2.13 5.93 16.03
CA GLY A 32 2.72 4.90 16.89
C GLY A 32 1.86 3.64 16.98
N LEU A 33 0.56 3.78 17.15
CA LEU A 33 -0.38 2.66 17.22
C LEU A 33 -0.47 1.91 15.89
N ASP A 34 -0.49 2.61 14.76
CA ASP A 34 -0.55 2.03 13.43
C ASP A 34 0.71 1.23 13.12
N VAL A 35 1.89 1.78 13.45
CA VAL A 35 3.17 1.07 13.32
C VAL A 35 3.22 -0.17 14.21
N MET A 36 2.76 -0.08 15.46
CA MET A 36 2.69 -1.24 16.36
C MET A 36 1.77 -2.32 15.79
N GLY A 37 0.60 -1.95 15.28
CA GLY A 37 -0.35 -2.86 14.63
C GLY A 37 0.26 -3.55 13.41
N ALA A 38 0.99 -2.81 12.57
CA ALA A 38 1.69 -3.33 11.40
C ALA A 38 2.76 -4.36 11.78
N LEU A 39 3.60 -4.03 12.77
CA LEU A 39 4.63 -4.94 13.27
C LEU A 39 4.02 -6.23 13.88
N ALA A 40 2.93 -6.10 14.62
CA ALA A 40 2.22 -7.25 15.18
C ALA A 40 1.66 -8.16 14.07
N ARG A 41 1.14 -7.61 12.98
CA ARG A 41 0.69 -8.40 11.83
C ARG A 41 1.83 -9.11 11.11
N GLN A 42 3.00 -8.49 10.99
CA GLN A 42 4.14 -9.08 10.28
C GLN A 42 4.88 -10.14 11.08
N PHE A 43 5.03 -9.93 12.39
CA PHE A 43 5.87 -10.75 13.27
C PHE A 43 5.07 -11.59 14.28
N GLY A 44 3.76 -11.37 14.38
CA GLY A 44 2.89 -12.01 15.37
C GLY A 44 2.56 -13.50 15.12
N GLY A 45 3.26 -14.16 14.19
CA GLY A 45 3.02 -15.57 13.85
C GLY A 45 1.87 -15.70 12.84
N ALA A 46 2.19 -15.73 11.56
CA ALA A 46 1.17 -15.97 10.54
C ALA A 46 0.83 -17.45 10.50
N ASP A 47 -0.42 -17.80 10.77
CA ASP A 47 -0.97 -19.07 10.33
C ASP A 47 -0.69 -19.23 8.83
N LYS A 48 -0.24 -20.39 8.41
CA LYS A 48 -0.14 -20.76 7.00
C LYS A 48 -1.57 -20.77 6.44
N ARG A 49 -1.97 -19.64 5.88
CA ARG A 49 -3.29 -19.53 5.27
C ARG A 49 -3.28 -20.20 3.92
N ASP A 50 -4.33 -20.93 3.62
CA ASP A 50 -4.56 -21.47 2.29
C ASP A 50 -4.50 -20.38 1.23
N PHE A 51 -4.06 -20.72 0.04
CA PHE A 51 -4.03 -19.80 -1.09
C PHE A 51 -5.42 -19.18 -1.32
N ARG A 52 -5.44 -17.86 -1.47
CA ARG A 52 -6.64 -17.10 -1.85
C ARG A 52 -6.28 -16.08 -2.92
N LEU A 53 -7.16 -15.92 -3.89
CA LEU A 53 -7.11 -14.75 -4.77
C LEU A 53 -7.45 -13.50 -3.97
N ARG A 54 -6.62 -12.48 -4.12
CA ARG A 54 -6.78 -11.17 -3.49
C ARG A 54 -6.50 -10.09 -4.52
N MET A 55 -7.03 -8.90 -4.30
CA MET A 55 -6.71 -7.73 -5.15
C MET A 55 -5.19 -7.53 -5.30
N SER A 56 -4.43 -7.73 -4.21
CA SER A 56 -2.96 -7.58 -4.19
C SER A 56 -2.19 -8.64 -4.98
N ASN A 57 -2.84 -9.67 -5.52
CA ASN A 57 -2.18 -10.68 -6.36
C ASN A 57 -2.84 -10.89 -7.74
N ILE A 58 -3.95 -10.22 -8.01
CA ILE A 58 -4.73 -10.42 -9.25
C ILE A 58 -3.94 -10.09 -10.53
N GLY A 59 -3.00 -9.14 -10.47
CA GLY A 59 -2.16 -8.74 -11.60
C GLY A 59 -0.85 -9.51 -11.74
N ARG A 60 -0.60 -10.50 -10.88
CA ARG A 60 0.64 -11.31 -10.95
C ARG A 60 0.61 -12.32 -12.09
N PRO A 61 1.77 -12.76 -12.58
CA PRO A 61 1.84 -13.80 -13.60
C PRO A 61 1.05 -15.06 -13.20
N THR A 62 0.22 -15.55 -14.08
CA THR A 62 -0.66 -16.71 -13.83
C THR A 62 0.13 -17.95 -13.38
N CYS A 63 1.33 -18.17 -13.94
CA CYS A 63 2.19 -19.27 -13.53
C CYS A 63 2.60 -19.16 -12.06
N GLN A 64 2.91 -17.97 -11.57
CA GLN A 64 3.22 -17.74 -10.16
C GLN A 64 2.01 -18.08 -9.27
N LEU A 65 0.82 -17.56 -9.62
CA LEU A 65 -0.41 -17.86 -8.87
C LEU A 65 -0.73 -19.37 -8.87
N TRP A 66 -0.45 -20.04 -9.97
CA TRP A 66 -0.63 -21.50 -10.05
C TRP A 66 0.29 -22.24 -9.09
N PHE A 67 1.58 -21.86 -9.03
CA PHE A 67 2.54 -22.46 -8.10
C PHE A 67 2.17 -22.15 -6.65
N ASP A 68 1.82 -20.90 -6.33
CA ASP A 68 1.41 -20.49 -4.99
C ASP A 68 0.19 -21.29 -4.49
N LYS A 69 -0.72 -21.66 -5.41
CA LYS A 69 -1.92 -22.45 -5.10
C LYS A 69 -1.63 -23.95 -4.99
N ASN A 70 -0.92 -24.52 -5.97
CA ASN A 70 -0.87 -25.97 -6.17
C ASN A 70 0.43 -26.61 -5.66
N LYS A 71 1.48 -25.80 -5.41
CA LYS A 71 2.80 -26.23 -4.99
C LYS A 71 3.42 -25.31 -3.91
N PRO A 72 2.66 -24.96 -2.85
CA PRO A 72 3.13 -24.02 -1.84
C PRO A 72 4.41 -24.51 -1.12
N GLU A 73 4.62 -25.82 -1.10
CA GLU A 73 5.82 -26.44 -0.51
C GLU A 73 7.11 -26.14 -1.29
N THR A 74 7.00 -25.70 -2.55
CA THR A 74 8.15 -25.33 -3.37
C THR A 74 8.58 -23.88 -3.18
N ALA A 75 7.82 -23.10 -2.41
CA ALA A 75 8.14 -21.71 -2.15
C ALA A 75 9.46 -21.58 -1.39
N LEU A 76 10.37 -20.77 -1.92
CA LEU A 76 11.61 -20.44 -1.22
C LEU A 76 11.32 -19.53 -0.01
N PRO A 77 12.14 -19.63 1.05
CA PRO A 77 12.06 -18.68 2.16
C PRO A 77 12.17 -17.25 1.67
N ARG A 78 11.34 -16.36 2.23
CA ARG A 78 11.39 -14.93 1.87
C ARG A 78 12.76 -14.36 2.26
N PRO A 79 13.46 -13.65 1.35
CA PRO A 79 14.70 -12.96 1.70
C PRO A 79 14.45 -11.95 2.83
N THR A 80 15.44 -11.76 3.71
CA THR A 80 15.36 -10.78 4.80
C THR A 80 15.10 -9.36 4.28
N THR A 81 15.70 -9.01 3.14
CA THR A 81 15.46 -7.73 2.45
C THR A 81 14.00 -7.53 2.06
N PHE A 82 13.30 -8.60 1.66
CA PHE A 82 11.87 -8.53 1.34
C PHE A 82 11.03 -8.24 2.60
N VAL A 83 11.33 -8.92 3.71
CA VAL A 83 10.65 -8.69 5.00
C VAL A 83 10.87 -7.26 5.49
N MET A 84 12.11 -6.76 5.37
CA MET A 84 12.46 -5.37 5.72
C MET A 84 11.71 -4.36 4.85
N ASN A 85 11.61 -4.60 3.55
CA ASN A 85 10.88 -3.71 2.65
C ASN A 85 9.37 -3.68 2.95
N MET A 86 8.78 -4.81 3.30
CA MET A 86 7.38 -4.87 3.74
C MET A 86 7.17 -4.03 5.01
N MET A 87 8.04 -4.20 6.01
CA MET A 87 7.98 -3.43 7.25
C MET A 87 8.12 -1.93 7.00
N LEU A 88 9.08 -1.53 6.15
CA LEU A 88 9.26 -0.13 5.77
C LEU A 88 8.02 0.42 5.04
N GLY A 89 7.37 -0.39 4.20
CA GLY A 89 6.12 -0.04 3.53
C GLY A 89 5.04 0.33 4.53
N ASP A 90 4.80 -0.53 5.51
CA ASP A 90 3.79 -0.30 6.55
C ASP A 90 4.09 0.94 7.41
N ILE A 91 5.37 1.18 7.73
CA ILE A 91 5.79 2.39 8.47
C ILE A 91 5.53 3.65 7.63
N VAL A 92 5.89 3.60 6.34
CA VAL A 92 5.66 4.73 5.41
C VAL A 92 4.18 5.03 5.28
N GLU A 93 3.32 4.02 5.14
CA GLU A 93 1.86 4.20 5.09
C GLU A 93 1.34 4.89 6.35
N ALA A 94 1.70 4.39 7.54
CA ALA A 94 1.26 4.98 8.82
C ALA A 94 1.71 6.45 8.98
N VAL A 95 2.97 6.75 8.63
CA VAL A 95 3.49 8.12 8.67
C VAL A 95 2.81 9.00 7.63
N PHE A 96 2.58 8.50 6.42
CA PHE A 96 1.92 9.24 5.34
C PHE A 96 0.50 9.65 5.72
N LYS A 97 -0.31 8.74 6.27
CA LYS A 97 -1.65 9.04 6.80
C LYS A 97 -1.60 10.12 7.89
N GLY A 98 -0.66 10.03 8.80
CA GLY A 98 -0.44 11.08 9.81
C GLY A 98 -0.07 12.44 9.20
N LEU A 99 0.76 12.46 8.16
CA LEU A 99 1.11 13.70 7.46
C LEU A 99 -0.07 14.29 6.69
N LEU A 100 -0.92 13.48 6.06
CA LEU A 100 -2.17 13.94 5.42
C LEU A 100 -3.06 14.66 6.44
N LYS A 101 -3.26 14.04 7.62
CA LYS A 101 -4.07 14.62 8.70
C LYS A 101 -3.51 15.97 9.16
N GLU A 102 -2.20 16.08 9.38
CA GLU A 102 -1.53 17.33 9.79
C GLU A 102 -1.54 18.39 8.68
N ALA A 103 -1.52 17.99 7.41
CA ALA A 103 -1.65 18.88 6.26
C ALA A 103 -3.09 19.35 6.01
N GLY A 104 -4.06 18.85 6.80
CA GLY A 104 -5.48 19.19 6.65
C GLY A 104 -6.14 18.55 5.43
N VAL A 105 -5.57 17.44 4.92
CA VAL A 105 -6.17 16.66 3.84
C VAL A 105 -7.17 15.67 4.43
N GLU A 106 -8.42 15.78 4.04
CA GLU A 106 -9.43 14.79 4.40
C GLU A 106 -9.24 13.51 3.57
N TYR A 107 -9.24 12.36 4.24
CA TYR A 107 -9.14 11.05 3.60
C TYR A 107 -10.03 10.04 4.31
N GLY A 108 -10.53 9.04 3.57
CA GLY A 108 -11.14 7.85 4.15
C GLY A 108 -10.09 6.81 4.49
N ASP A 109 -10.23 6.15 5.62
CA ASP A 109 -9.32 5.08 6.05
C ASP A 109 -9.43 3.83 5.17
N SER A 110 -8.49 2.89 5.40
CA SER A 110 -8.47 1.60 4.73
C SER A 110 -9.78 0.82 4.96
N GLU A 111 -10.33 0.29 3.89
CA GLU A 111 -11.56 -0.50 3.93
C GLU A 111 -11.39 -1.79 3.13
N SER A 112 -12.05 -2.85 3.63
CA SER A 112 -12.09 -4.14 2.95
C SER A 112 -13.22 -4.15 1.93
N VAL A 113 -12.89 -4.55 0.71
CA VAL A 113 -13.82 -4.65 -0.42
C VAL A 113 -13.77 -6.03 -1.04
N SER A 114 -14.85 -6.39 -1.75
CA SER A 114 -15.00 -7.68 -2.41
C SER A 114 -15.52 -7.49 -3.83
N LEU A 115 -14.88 -8.16 -4.78
CA LEU A 115 -15.28 -8.18 -6.19
C LEU A 115 -15.65 -9.60 -6.58
N ASP A 116 -16.87 -9.80 -7.05
CA ASP A 116 -17.33 -11.07 -7.58
C ASP A 116 -16.99 -11.20 -9.08
N VAL A 117 -16.25 -12.24 -9.41
CA VAL A 117 -15.86 -12.56 -10.80
C VAL A 117 -16.25 -14.00 -11.10
N GLY A 118 -17.37 -14.20 -11.79
CA GLY A 118 -17.95 -15.52 -12.02
C GLY A 118 -18.33 -16.20 -10.69
N GLU A 119 -17.74 -17.36 -10.43
CA GLU A 119 -17.98 -18.15 -9.21
C GLU A 119 -16.98 -17.80 -8.08
N HIS A 120 -16.13 -16.79 -8.25
CA HIS A 120 -15.06 -16.44 -7.33
C HIS A 120 -15.26 -15.05 -6.74
N THR A 121 -15.10 -14.94 -5.42
CA THR A 121 -15.02 -13.66 -4.72
C THR A 121 -13.57 -13.31 -4.45
N ILE A 122 -13.13 -12.15 -4.94
CA ILE A 122 -11.78 -11.62 -4.77
C ILE A 122 -11.85 -10.52 -3.72
N ASN A 123 -11.17 -10.75 -2.60
CA ASN A 123 -11.16 -9.79 -1.49
C ASN A 123 -9.89 -8.94 -1.52
N GLY A 124 -10.00 -7.73 -1.02
CA GLY A 124 -8.86 -6.84 -0.84
C GLY A 124 -9.14 -5.76 0.19
N THR A 125 -8.09 -5.06 0.58
CA THR A 125 -8.20 -3.88 1.45
C THR A 125 -7.35 -2.80 0.79
N TYR A 126 -7.95 -1.67 0.44
CA TYR A 126 -7.22 -0.51 -0.06
C TYR A 126 -6.67 0.31 1.10
N ASP A 127 -5.67 1.14 0.85
CA ASP A 127 -4.98 1.86 1.92
C ASP A 127 -5.79 3.07 2.39
N LEU A 128 -6.33 3.86 1.46
CA LEU A 128 -7.14 5.05 1.77
C LEU A 128 -7.94 5.53 0.55
N THR A 129 -8.80 6.53 0.76
CA THR A 129 -9.45 7.26 -0.32
C THR A 129 -9.24 8.77 -0.14
N ILE A 130 -9.00 9.49 -1.24
CA ILE A 130 -8.93 10.96 -1.26
C ILE A 130 -9.89 11.46 -2.34
N ASP A 131 -10.76 12.41 -1.98
CA ASP A 131 -11.80 12.94 -2.88
C ASP A 131 -12.67 11.86 -3.54
N GLY A 132 -12.90 10.75 -2.82
CA GLY A 132 -13.68 9.61 -3.31
C GLY A 132 -12.93 8.66 -4.27
N ALA A 133 -11.68 8.93 -4.58
CA ALA A 133 -10.83 8.03 -5.36
C ALA A 133 -10.02 7.10 -4.42
N VAL A 134 -9.85 5.85 -4.84
CA VAL A 134 -8.99 4.88 -4.12
C VAL A 134 -7.53 5.19 -4.39
N ASP A 135 -6.77 5.30 -3.31
CA ASP A 135 -5.33 5.51 -3.32
C ASP A 135 -4.60 4.36 -2.64
N ASP A 136 -3.40 4.06 -3.15
CA ASP A 136 -2.54 2.98 -2.66
C ASP A 136 -1.14 3.55 -2.39
N VAL A 137 -0.70 3.47 -1.14
CA VAL A 137 0.56 4.06 -0.68
C VAL A 137 1.71 3.10 -0.95
N LYS A 138 2.66 3.51 -1.76
CA LYS A 138 3.84 2.70 -2.07
C LYS A 138 5.14 3.43 -1.73
N SER A 139 5.95 2.80 -0.89
CA SER A 139 7.33 3.23 -0.71
C SER A 139 8.18 2.77 -1.89
N ALA A 140 8.95 3.67 -2.46
CA ALA A 140 9.83 3.38 -3.58
C ALA A 140 11.22 3.98 -3.37
N SER A 141 12.26 3.26 -3.80
CA SER A 141 13.58 3.85 -3.94
C SER A 141 13.59 4.87 -5.07
N ASP A 142 14.53 5.81 -5.06
CA ASP A 142 14.69 6.78 -6.15
C ASP A 142 14.81 6.10 -7.53
N TRP A 143 15.54 4.99 -7.61
CA TRP A 143 15.62 4.21 -8.83
C TRP A 143 14.26 3.66 -9.26
N SER A 144 13.50 3.06 -8.33
CA SER A 144 12.15 2.52 -8.63
C SER A 144 11.19 3.63 -9.05
N TYR A 145 11.23 4.77 -8.36
CA TYR A 145 10.42 5.92 -8.71
C TYR A 145 10.67 6.36 -10.15
N ARG A 146 11.93 6.57 -10.52
CA ARG A 146 12.28 7.05 -11.86
C ARG A 146 12.06 6.03 -12.99
N ASN A 147 12.15 4.73 -12.69
CA ASN A 147 12.11 3.69 -13.73
C ASN A 147 10.81 2.88 -13.78
N LYS A 148 10.06 2.83 -12.68
CA LYS A 148 8.80 2.06 -12.61
C LYS A 148 7.57 2.93 -12.44
N PHE A 149 7.67 4.03 -11.69
CA PHE A 149 6.57 4.93 -11.38
C PHE A 149 6.62 6.25 -12.17
N ALA A 150 7.54 6.39 -13.13
CA ALA A 150 7.72 7.62 -13.90
C ALA A 150 6.53 7.96 -14.79
N SER A 151 5.82 6.96 -15.31
CA SER A 151 4.62 7.13 -16.12
C SER A 151 3.69 5.93 -15.97
N PHE A 152 2.44 6.10 -16.43
CA PHE A 152 1.47 5.00 -16.46
C PHE A 152 1.96 3.84 -17.34
N GLU A 153 2.59 4.13 -18.48
CA GLU A 153 3.09 3.12 -19.41
C GLU A 153 4.20 2.27 -18.77
N THR A 154 5.12 2.90 -18.04
CA THR A 154 6.19 2.17 -17.33
C THR A 154 5.62 1.35 -16.18
N LEU A 155 4.65 1.86 -15.45
CA LEU A 155 3.97 1.14 -14.39
C LEU A 155 3.18 -0.05 -14.92
N HIS A 156 2.44 0.13 -16.03
CA HIS A 156 1.62 -0.93 -16.61
C HIS A 156 2.46 -2.04 -17.26
N SER A 157 3.54 -1.71 -17.95
CA SER A 157 4.32 -2.66 -18.74
C SER A 157 5.49 -3.33 -17.99
N GLY A 158 6.03 -2.67 -16.97
CA GLY A 158 7.28 -3.08 -16.29
C GLY A 158 7.11 -3.59 -14.88
N GLU A 159 5.88 -3.66 -14.35
CA GLU A 159 5.64 -3.92 -12.95
C GLU A 159 5.13 -5.36 -12.72
N ALA A 160 5.92 -6.14 -11.97
CA ALA A 160 5.66 -7.57 -11.71
C ALA A 160 4.60 -7.84 -10.63
N PHE A 161 4.19 -6.83 -9.87
CA PHE A 161 3.24 -6.99 -8.75
C PHE A 161 1.79 -6.72 -9.13
N GLY A 162 1.53 -6.15 -10.31
CA GLY A 162 0.19 -5.88 -10.83
C GLY A 162 -0.52 -4.73 -10.15
N TYR A 163 0.19 -3.64 -9.80
CA TYR A 163 -0.38 -2.49 -9.09
C TYR A 163 -1.57 -1.85 -9.82
N VAL A 164 -1.50 -1.74 -11.15
CA VAL A 164 -2.61 -1.21 -11.94
C VAL A 164 -3.85 -2.11 -11.82
N GLY A 165 -3.65 -3.43 -11.95
CA GLY A 165 -4.74 -4.40 -11.77
C GLY A 165 -5.33 -4.37 -10.34
N GLN A 166 -4.49 -4.18 -9.34
CA GLN A 166 -4.89 -4.04 -7.94
C GLN A 166 -5.79 -2.82 -7.75
N LEU A 167 -5.36 -1.64 -8.23
CA LEU A 167 -6.14 -0.39 -8.13
C LEU A 167 -7.47 -0.47 -8.90
N VAL A 168 -7.45 -1.04 -10.12
CA VAL A 168 -8.69 -1.26 -10.88
C VAL A 168 -9.63 -2.20 -10.13
N GLY A 169 -9.11 -3.27 -9.52
CA GLY A 169 -9.90 -4.17 -8.68
C GLY A 169 -10.58 -3.46 -7.52
N TYR A 170 -9.85 -2.61 -6.81
CA TYR A 170 -10.42 -1.81 -5.71
C TYR A 170 -11.46 -0.79 -6.18
N ALA A 171 -11.18 -0.10 -7.28
CA ALA A 171 -12.09 0.92 -7.81
C ALA A 171 -13.37 0.32 -8.44
N THR A 172 -13.38 -0.99 -8.73
CA THR A 172 -14.53 -1.70 -9.31
C THR A 172 -15.39 -2.37 -8.25
N ALA A 173 -14.83 -2.69 -7.09
CA ALA A 173 -15.49 -3.35 -5.97
C ALA A 173 -16.36 -2.38 -5.17
#